data_0f8939f556bb8beadfd11adef0bf1694
#
_entry.id   0f8939f556bb8beadfd11adef0bf1694
#
_cell.length_a   1.000
_cell.length_b   1.000
_cell.length_c   1.000
_cell.angle_alpha   90.00
_cell.angle_beta   90.00
_cell.angle_gamma   90.00
#
_symmetry.space_group_name_H-M   'P 1'
#
loop_
_entity.id
_entity.type
_entity.pdbx_description
1 polymer ?
#
loop_
_entity_poly.entity_id
_entity_poly.type
_entity_poly.pdbx_seq_one_letter_code
_entity_poly.pdbx_strand_id
1 'polypeptide(L)'
;MKTKLFCLSALFAALAFTSCKEDGPEAPKYADVPFETISLQADGETSVGTVVEQNITFKFKTAEDFSSAKLILDVNEGWTLLFPADPDNYDVSTDPNIYFQDPKGGKLQYNVSITSDALPIIDGSKVSVQGGYAISYNIATKSFSITYADGMKRSEVTLVFGQGSLMDGAEVVNATIDLSEGPAVLKIKLGETVSEYPVSIDYSSVLVDPKSWGFTDETADDLKAKYPSLKVLKASALSKQVPVKNASSETKAWWDNAGTYESQIANCGLLGDYAADRQTVEVTSCDFTIVTFNEADFKGRIVADANSVKTGIGAETVSAAITMSGCPAAWTAWVKSNNEILSWESASWWEGVKAKGTSHGLMFGFNADGKLVLNRVAPTADALHTLGFRKASDVGLNYNELLNDANFGPYRADFTTDGPDWDVTGAAYFTPALVVDGYKVRFMDVMLNNGDSECIGQGYNGERARCFIGRTIDNKIGLACIDTKTMTIMQGAYVLADLGWIDVYYVGGDNYQADSYLPTIAIDGTVVCGAEAQAAKYVVAFDKK
;
A
#
# COMPACT_ATOMS: atom_id res chain seq x y z
N MET A 1 -2.85 -28.76 -12.74
CA MET A 1 -3.12 -28.32 -14.12
C MET A 1 -1.78 -27.93 -14.73
N LYS A 2 -1.40 -28.53 -15.85
CA LYS A 2 -0.08 -28.30 -16.46
C LYS A 2 -0.24 -27.22 -17.51
N THR A 3 0.15 -26.00 -17.17
CA THR A 3 0.27 -24.90 -18.14
C THR A 3 1.59 -25.06 -18.89
N LYS A 4 1.55 -25.31 -20.17
CA LYS A 4 2.74 -25.38 -21.03
C LYS A 4 2.82 -24.10 -21.85
N LEU A 5 3.90 -23.39 -21.68
CA LEU A 5 4.27 -22.22 -22.46
C LEU A 5 5.08 -22.65 -23.68
N PHE A 6 4.85 -21.99 -24.82
CA PHE A 6 5.50 -22.28 -26.09
C PHE A 6 6.64 -21.31 -26.36
N CYS A 7 7.82 -21.84 -26.57
CA CYS A 7 8.92 -21.15 -27.24
C CYS A 7 9.56 -22.12 -28.22
N LEU A 8 9.59 -21.78 -29.49
CA LEU A 8 10.35 -22.51 -30.48
C LEU A 8 11.24 -21.57 -31.30
N SER A 9 12.53 -21.81 -31.22
CA SER A 9 13.52 -21.19 -32.12
C SER A 9 13.80 -22.14 -33.28
N ALA A 10 13.59 -21.71 -34.50
CA ALA A 10 13.84 -22.48 -35.70
C ALA A 10 15.27 -22.27 -36.26
N LEU A 11 15.93 -23.35 -36.60
CA LEU A 11 17.19 -23.34 -37.35
C LEU A 11 16.96 -23.87 -38.76
N PHE A 12 17.36 -23.09 -39.80
CA PHE A 12 17.20 -23.39 -41.19
C PHE A 12 18.24 -24.37 -41.74
N ALA A 13 17.81 -25.27 -42.59
CA ALA A 13 18.71 -25.92 -43.58
C ALA A 13 18.00 -25.97 -44.93
N ALA A 14 18.48 -25.17 -45.89
CA ALA A 14 18.05 -25.23 -47.28
C ALA A 14 18.89 -26.28 -48.03
N LEU A 15 18.25 -27.20 -48.71
CA LEU A 15 18.88 -28.08 -49.68
C LEU A 15 18.32 -27.78 -51.06
N ALA A 16 19.20 -27.30 -51.94
CA ALA A 16 18.90 -27.13 -53.37
C ALA A 16 19.17 -28.44 -54.13
N PHE A 17 18.21 -28.86 -54.94
CA PHE A 17 18.41 -29.94 -55.90
C PHE A 17 18.31 -29.42 -57.32
N THR A 18 19.33 -29.69 -58.11
CA THR A 18 19.38 -29.43 -59.56
C THR A 18 18.65 -30.53 -60.32
N SER A 19 17.79 -30.11 -61.26
CA SER A 19 16.98 -30.99 -62.11
C SER A 19 17.71 -31.33 -63.41
N CYS A 20 17.71 -32.60 -63.83
CA CYS A 20 17.92 -33.06 -65.20
C CYS A 20 16.56 -33.21 -65.91
N LYS A 21 16.43 -32.67 -67.09
CA LYS A 21 15.26 -32.85 -67.97
C LYS A 21 15.35 -34.18 -68.70
N GLU A 22 14.28 -34.99 -68.65
CA GLU A 22 13.93 -35.94 -69.70
C GLU A 22 12.45 -35.71 -70.07
N ASP A 23 12.18 -35.62 -71.41
CA ASP A 23 10.84 -35.44 -71.94
C ASP A 23 10.04 -36.74 -71.83
N GLY A 24 9.25 -36.88 -70.74
CA GLY A 24 8.21 -37.86 -70.58
C GLY A 24 6.81 -37.19 -70.68
N PRO A 25 5.70 -37.97 -70.71
CA PRO A 25 4.36 -37.41 -70.81
C PRO A 25 4.16 -36.35 -69.69
N GLU A 26 3.55 -35.23 -70.06
CA GLU A 26 3.34 -34.09 -69.13
C GLU A 26 2.86 -34.61 -67.78
N ALA A 27 3.71 -34.46 -66.77
CA ALA A 27 3.35 -34.79 -65.40
C ALA A 27 2.14 -33.91 -65.02
N PRO A 28 1.17 -34.47 -64.30
CA PRO A 28 0.02 -33.72 -63.83
C PRO A 28 0.51 -32.48 -63.10
N LYS A 29 -0.03 -31.30 -63.49
CA LYS A 29 0.27 -30.03 -62.81
C LYS A 29 -0.47 -30.01 -61.49
N TYR A 30 0.22 -30.37 -60.44
CA TYR A 30 -0.29 -30.21 -59.08
C TYR A 30 -0.13 -28.77 -58.61
N ALA A 31 -0.99 -28.34 -57.68
CA ALA A 31 -0.85 -27.04 -57.03
C ALA A 31 0.51 -26.93 -56.31
N ASP A 32 1.11 -25.75 -56.36
CA ASP A 32 2.43 -25.47 -55.77
C ASP A 32 2.37 -25.40 -54.22
N VAL A 33 1.16 -25.39 -53.65
CA VAL A 33 0.90 -25.30 -52.21
C VAL A 33 -0.08 -26.41 -51.77
N PRO A 34 0.02 -26.92 -50.52
CA PRO A 34 -0.77 -28.04 -50.07
C PRO A 34 -2.27 -27.71 -49.81
N PHE A 35 -2.64 -26.45 -49.67
CA PHE A 35 -4.00 -25.97 -49.39
C PHE A 35 -4.16 -24.54 -49.93
N GLU A 36 -5.41 -24.14 -50.19
CA GLU A 36 -5.74 -22.74 -50.51
C GLU A 36 -6.08 -21.95 -49.25
N THR A 37 -6.82 -22.56 -48.33
CA THR A 37 -7.20 -21.97 -47.05
C THR A 37 -6.98 -22.98 -45.94
N ILE A 38 -6.67 -22.47 -44.77
CA ILE A 38 -6.51 -23.26 -43.58
C ILE A 38 -7.17 -22.52 -42.40
N SER A 39 -7.92 -23.23 -41.60
CA SER A 39 -8.56 -22.70 -40.38
C SER A 39 -8.36 -23.63 -39.20
N LEU A 40 -8.37 -23.06 -38.03
CA LEU A 40 -8.32 -23.79 -36.76
C LEU A 40 -9.54 -23.44 -35.94
N GLN A 41 -10.25 -24.45 -35.42
CA GLN A 41 -11.37 -24.26 -34.52
C GLN A 41 -10.97 -24.76 -33.12
N ALA A 42 -11.15 -23.90 -32.11
CA ALA A 42 -10.90 -24.21 -30.71
C ALA A 42 -11.97 -23.51 -29.86
N ASP A 43 -12.45 -24.15 -28.79
CA ASP A 43 -13.51 -23.62 -27.90
C ASP A 43 -14.74 -23.06 -28.62
N GLY A 44 -15.10 -23.63 -29.77
CA GLY A 44 -16.23 -23.18 -30.58
C GLY A 44 -15.94 -21.94 -31.44
N GLU A 45 -14.77 -21.34 -31.34
CA GLU A 45 -14.31 -20.23 -32.20
C GLU A 45 -13.49 -20.76 -33.36
N THR A 46 -13.65 -20.19 -34.54
CA THR A 46 -12.88 -20.54 -35.74
C THR A 46 -12.02 -19.36 -36.20
N SER A 47 -10.74 -19.59 -36.36
CA SER A 47 -9.79 -18.64 -36.87
C SER A 47 -9.24 -19.09 -38.24
N VAL A 48 -9.21 -18.18 -39.20
CA VAL A 48 -8.57 -18.40 -40.51
C VAL A 48 -7.07 -18.09 -40.36
N GLY A 49 -6.24 -19.02 -40.80
CA GLY A 49 -4.80 -18.91 -40.76
C GLY A 49 -4.25 -17.88 -41.73
N THR A 50 -3.40 -17.02 -41.24
CA THR A 50 -2.55 -16.16 -42.10
C THR A 50 -1.25 -16.88 -42.38
N VAL A 51 -1.00 -17.17 -43.65
CA VAL A 51 0.20 -17.91 -44.09
C VAL A 51 1.24 -16.94 -44.64
N VAL A 52 2.42 -16.96 -44.06
CA VAL A 52 3.59 -16.23 -44.53
C VAL A 52 4.75 -17.21 -44.59
N GLU A 53 5.19 -17.53 -45.83
CA GLU A 53 6.17 -18.59 -46.06
C GLU A 53 5.72 -19.95 -45.46
N GLN A 54 6.45 -20.48 -44.50
CA GLN A 54 6.14 -21.74 -43.80
C GLN A 54 5.61 -21.49 -42.37
N ASN A 55 5.06 -20.30 -42.11
CA ASN A 55 4.46 -19.98 -40.81
C ASN A 55 2.98 -19.70 -40.99
N ILE A 56 2.15 -20.32 -40.19
CA ILE A 56 0.70 -20.13 -40.13
C ILE A 56 0.37 -19.49 -38.80
N THR A 57 -0.30 -18.35 -38.80
CA THR A 57 -0.75 -17.66 -37.60
C THR A 57 -2.26 -17.67 -37.51
N PHE A 58 -2.80 -18.23 -36.42
CA PHE A 58 -4.21 -18.19 -36.05
C PHE A 58 -4.44 -17.16 -34.96
N LYS A 59 -5.51 -16.35 -35.10
CA LYS A 59 -5.89 -15.32 -34.12
C LYS A 59 -7.27 -15.59 -33.56
N PHE A 60 -7.35 -15.77 -32.27
CA PHE A 60 -8.58 -16.02 -31.52
C PHE A 60 -8.89 -14.83 -30.60
N LYS A 61 -10.16 -14.66 -30.25
CA LYS A 61 -10.61 -13.67 -29.26
C LYS A 61 -10.89 -14.30 -27.90
N THR A 62 -11.49 -15.48 -27.89
CA THR A 62 -12.03 -16.09 -26.68
C THR A 62 -11.52 -17.51 -26.40
N ALA A 63 -10.92 -18.19 -27.39
CA ALA A 63 -10.43 -19.55 -27.21
C ALA A 63 -9.22 -19.60 -26.28
N GLU A 64 -9.24 -20.51 -25.31
CA GLU A 64 -8.21 -20.71 -24.27
C GLU A 64 -7.55 -22.08 -24.36
N ASP A 65 -8.26 -23.12 -24.82
CA ASP A 65 -7.78 -24.50 -24.91
C ASP A 65 -7.53 -24.90 -26.38
N PHE A 66 -6.29 -25.23 -26.68
CA PHE A 66 -5.82 -25.67 -27.99
C PHE A 66 -5.30 -27.11 -27.96
N SER A 67 -5.55 -27.85 -26.89
CA SER A 67 -5.12 -29.24 -26.74
C SER A 67 -5.94 -30.25 -27.57
N SER A 68 -7.10 -29.81 -28.06
CA SER A 68 -8.05 -30.57 -28.86
C SER A 68 -8.74 -29.69 -29.90
N ALA A 69 -7.93 -29.03 -30.73
CA ALA A 69 -8.43 -28.16 -31.78
C ALA A 69 -8.76 -28.95 -33.05
N LYS A 70 -9.73 -28.43 -33.83
CA LYS A 70 -10.05 -28.97 -35.15
C LYS A 70 -9.35 -28.16 -36.24
N LEU A 71 -8.46 -28.83 -36.99
CA LEU A 71 -7.84 -28.31 -38.16
C LEU A 71 -8.76 -28.46 -39.39
N ILE A 72 -9.11 -27.38 -40.04
CA ILE A 72 -10.05 -27.33 -41.15
C ILE A 72 -9.27 -26.87 -42.40
N LEU A 73 -9.10 -27.76 -43.36
CA LEU A 73 -8.47 -27.44 -44.65
C LEU A 73 -8.90 -28.46 -45.68
N ASP A 74 -8.90 -28.04 -46.96
CA ASP A 74 -8.99 -28.89 -48.13
C ASP A 74 -7.58 -29.07 -48.70
N VAL A 75 -7.09 -30.32 -48.69
CA VAL A 75 -5.77 -30.65 -49.21
C VAL A 75 -5.84 -30.70 -50.71
N ASN A 76 -4.98 -29.93 -51.38
CA ASN A 76 -4.92 -29.86 -52.85
C ASN A 76 -4.54 -31.21 -53.45
N GLU A 77 -5.02 -31.46 -54.69
CA GLU A 77 -4.77 -32.68 -55.41
C GLU A 77 -3.28 -33.01 -55.50
N GLY A 78 -2.92 -34.25 -55.20
CA GLY A 78 -1.56 -34.75 -55.17
C GLY A 78 -0.80 -34.53 -53.85
N TRP A 79 -1.27 -33.68 -52.97
CA TRP A 79 -0.70 -33.48 -51.65
C TRP A 79 -1.33 -34.42 -50.62
N THR A 80 -0.60 -34.74 -49.57
CA THR A 80 -1.09 -35.56 -48.45
C THR A 80 -0.75 -34.89 -47.14
N LEU A 81 -1.75 -34.75 -46.25
CA LEU A 81 -1.52 -34.33 -44.85
C LEU A 81 -0.90 -35.50 -44.09
N LEU A 82 0.29 -35.29 -43.53
CA LEU A 82 1.01 -36.30 -42.76
C LEU A 82 0.81 -36.11 -41.26
N PHE A 83 0.63 -34.85 -40.82
CA PHE A 83 0.39 -34.48 -39.40
C PHE A 83 -0.37 -33.16 -39.37
N PRO A 84 -1.36 -33.02 -38.45
CA PRO A 84 -1.78 -34.01 -37.47
C PRO A 84 -2.42 -35.27 -38.13
N ALA A 85 -2.26 -36.44 -37.47
CA ALA A 85 -2.84 -37.69 -37.99
C ALA A 85 -4.38 -37.68 -37.85
N ASP A 86 -4.92 -36.98 -36.87
CA ASP A 86 -6.34 -36.70 -36.66
C ASP A 86 -6.56 -35.16 -36.69
N PRO A 87 -7.00 -34.60 -37.81
CA PRO A 87 -7.27 -33.18 -37.96
C PRO A 87 -8.44 -32.70 -37.09
N ASP A 88 -9.36 -33.57 -36.70
CA ASP A 88 -10.49 -33.24 -35.84
C ASP A 88 -10.10 -33.13 -34.35
N ASN A 89 -8.91 -33.59 -33.98
CA ASN A 89 -8.39 -33.58 -32.61
C ASN A 89 -6.88 -33.25 -32.58
N TYR A 90 -6.53 -32.10 -33.05
CA TYR A 90 -5.15 -31.62 -33.15
C TYR A 90 -4.71 -30.94 -31.88
N ASP A 91 -3.78 -31.52 -31.12
CA ASP A 91 -3.13 -30.88 -29.97
C ASP A 91 -2.00 -29.93 -30.45
N VAL A 92 -2.38 -28.72 -30.79
CA VAL A 92 -1.42 -27.65 -31.17
C VAL A 92 -0.53 -27.29 -30.00
N SER A 93 -0.99 -27.56 -28.78
CA SER A 93 -0.26 -27.24 -27.56
C SER A 93 0.96 -28.14 -27.34
N THR A 94 0.96 -29.31 -27.87
CA THR A 94 2.06 -30.28 -27.75
C THR A 94 2.97 -30.27 -28.98
N ASP A 95 2.42 -30.20 -30.18
CA ASP A 95 3.19 -30.10 -31.43
C ASP A 95 2.61 -29.03 -32.35
N PRO A 96 3.14 -27.83 -32.38
CA PRO A 96 2.66 -26.71 -33.18
C PRO A 96 3.15 -26.79 -34.63
N ASN A 97 3.14 -27.95 -35.26
CA ASN A 97 3.57 -28.14 -36.61
C ASN A 97 2.51 -28.84 -37.45
N ILE A 98 2.48 -28.57 -38.75
CA ILE A 98 1.68 -29.27 -39.73
C ILE A 98 2.63 -29.78 -40.84
N TYR A 99 2.54 -31.07 -41.16
CA TYR A 99 3.40 -31.69 -42.14
C TYR A 99 2.59 -32.18 -43.36
N PHE A 100 3.07 -31.88 -44.54
CA PHE A 100 2.51 -32.36 -45.79
C PHE A 100 3.56 -33.16 -46.55
N GLN A 101 3.09 -34.08 -47.43
CA GLN A 101 3.89 -34.69 -48.45
C GLN A 101 3.48 -34.14 -49.79
N ASP A 102 4.45 -33.66 -50.55
CA ASP A 102 4.23 -33.18 -51.93
C ASP A 102 4.01 -34.35 -52.91
N PRO A 103 3.51 -34.09 -54.11
CA PRO A 103 3.29 -35.13 -55.13
C PRO A 103 4.54 -35.90 -55.57
N LYS A 104 5.73 -35.45 -55.17
CA LYS A 104 7.02 -36.08 -55.45
C LYS A 104 7.60 -36.80 -54.25
N GLY A 105 6.87 -36.86 -53.13
CA GLY A 105 7.27 -37.50 -51.90
C GLY A 105 8.13 -36.66 -50.98
N GLY A 106 8.36 -35.38 -51.32
CA GLY A 106 9.03 -34.42 -50.42
C GLY A 106 8.17 -34.04 -49.24
N LYS A 107 8.78 -33.79 -48.07
CA LYS A 107 8.07 -33.31 -46.88
C LYS A 107 8.16 -31.77 -46.80
N LEU A 108 7.02 -31.15 -46.52
CA LEU A 108 6.88 -29.75 -46.25
C LEU A 108 6.31 -29.54 -44.83
N GLN A 109 6.96 -28.70 -44.06
CA GLN A 109 6.55 -28.34 -42.68
C GLN A 109 6.06 -26.94 -42.61
N TYR A 110 4.95 -26.71 -41.93
CA TYR A 110 4.47 -25.42 -41.51
C TYR A 110 4.55 -25.33 -40.00
N ASN A 111 5.07 -24.22 -39.49
CA ASN A 111 5.02 -23.89 -38.06
C ASN A 111 3.71 -23.16 -37.74
N VAL A 112 3.05 -23.57 -36.68
CA VAL A 112 1.79 -22.95 -36.28
C VAL A 112 2.05 -22.03 -35.10
N SER A 113 1.57 -20.81 -35.22
CA SER A 113 1.52 -19.83 -34.13
C SER A 113 0.08 -19.49 -33.78
N ILE A 114 -0.25 -19.48 -32.50
CA ILE A 114 -1.58 -19.10 -32.02
C ILE A 114 -1.44 -17.82 -31.18
N THR A 115 -2.30 -16.86 -31.46
CA THR A 115 -2.55 -15.72 -30.58
C THR A 115 -4.02 -15.70 -30.20
N SER A 116 -4.30 -15.51 -28.91
CA SER A 116 -5.66 -15.35 -28.43
C SER A 116 -5.70 -14.22 -27.40
N ASP A 117 -6.71 -13.37 -27.50
CA ASP A 117 -6.91 -12.28 -26.53
C ASP A 117 -7.27 -12.82 -25.14
N ALA A 118 -7.73 -14.09 -25.06
CA ALA A 118 -8.00 -14.79 -23.83
C ALA A 118 -6.76 -15.42 -23.19
N LEU A 119 -5.72 -15.73 -23.98
CA LEU A 119 -4.46 -16.24 -23.45
C LEU A 119 -3.73 -15.15 -22.66
N PRO A 120 -3.18 -15.47 -21.49
CA PRO A 120 -2.40 -14.49 -20.73
C PRO A 120 -1.12 -14.16 -21.52
N ILE A 121 -0.92 -12.84 -21.77
CA ILE A 121 0.33 -12.32 -22.38
C ILE A 121 1.54 -12.63 -21.49
N ILE A 122 1.28 -12.96 -20.21
CA ILE A 122 2.28 -13.21 -19.19
C ILE A 122 2.06 -14.56 -18.50
N ASP A 123 3.12 -15.35 -18.38
CA ASP A 123 3.20 -16.47 -17.42
C ASP A 123 3.67 -15.94 -16.07
N GLY A 124 2.71 -15.61 -15.21
CA GLY A 124 3.00 -15.04 -13.90
C GLY A 124 3.80 -15.97 -12.98
N SER A 125 3.86 -17.28 -13.25
CA SER A 125 4.66 -18.24 -12.46
C SER A 125 6.17 -18.05 -12.65
N LYS A 126 6.58 -17.33 -13.69
CA LYS A 126 7.98 -17.02 -14.02
C LYS A 126 8.35 -15.57 -13.70
N VAL A 127 7.46 -14.84 -13.05
CA VAL A 127 7.73 -13.49 -12.57
C VAL A 127 8.21 -13.59 -11.12
N SER A 128 9.23 -12.83 -10.80
CA SER A 128 9.77 -12.69 -9.46
C SER A 128 9.89 -11.21 -9.08
N VAL A 129 10.22 -10.93 -7.84
CA VAL A 129 10.46 -9.57 -7.35
C VAL A 129 11.94 -9.40 -7.03
N GLN A 130 12.53 -8.30 -7.42
CA GLN A 130 13.89 -7.96 -7.03
C GLN A 130 13.99 -7.90 -5.49
N GLY A 131 15.03 -8.51 -4.94
CA GLY A 131 15.16 -8.67 -3.49
C GLY A 131 14.62 -10.01 -2.96
N GLY A 132 14.04 -10.85 -3.82
CA GLY A 132 13.63 -12.22 -3.46
C GLY A 132 12.32 -12.31 -2.67
N TYR A 133 11.49 -11.27 -2.68
CA TYR A 133 10.16 -11.28 -2.05
C TYR A 133 9.24 -12.29 -2.72
N ALA A 134 8.41 -12.97 -1.93
CA ALA A 134 7.44 -13.91 -2.45
C ALA A 134 6.35 -13.19 -3.26
N ILE A 135 6.02 -13.76 -4.42
CA ILE A 135 4.99 -13.23 -5.31
C ILE A 135 4.09 -14.36 -5.77
N SER A 136 2.81 -14.11 -5.88
CA SER A 136 1.82 -15.00 -6.45
C SER A 136 1.08 -14.33 -7.61
N TYR A 137 0.67 -15.12 -8.58
CA TYR A 137 -0.15 -14.67 -9.70
C TYR A 137 -1.50 -15.36 -9.68
N ASN A 138 -2.57 -14.58 -9.70
CA ASN A 138 -3.92 -15.09 -9.83
C ASN A 138 -4.35 -14.96 -11.31
N ILE A 139 -4.48 -16.12 -11.97
CA ILE A 139 -4.82 -16.19 -13.39
C ILE A 139 -6.26 -15.70 -13.67
N ALA A 140 -7.20 -15.93 -12.73
CA ALA A 140 -8.60 -15.55 -12.92
C ALA A 140 -8.80 -14.03 -12.88
N THR A 141 -8.07 -13.35 -12.02
CA THR A 141 -8.12 -11.88 -11.89
C THR A 141 -7.01 -11.17 -12.64
N LYS A 142 -6.10 -11.93 -13.27
CA LYS A 142 -4.90 -11.43 -13.96
C LYS A 142 -4.08 -10.47 -13.06
N SER A 143 -3.92 -10.80 -11.78
CA SER A 143 -3.30 -9.90 -10.80
C SER A 143 -2.13 -10.55 -10.06
N PHE A 144 -1.19 -9.72 -9.63
CA PHE A 144 -0.06 -10.12 -8.80
C PHE A 144 -0.28 -9.71 -7.35
N SER A 145 0.10 -10.57 -6.42
CA SER A 145 0.16 -10.27 -5.01
C SER A 145 1.55 -10.57 -4.47
N ILE A 146 2.20 -9.58 -3.88
CA ILE A 146 3.54 -9.66 -3.32
C ILE A 146 3.41 -9.73 -1.81
N THR A 147 3.97 -10.77 -1.19
CA THR A 147 3.96 -10.86 0.28
C THR A 147 4.87 -9.79 0.88
N TYR A 148 4.33 -8.98 1.77
CA TYR A 148 5.10 -7.98 2.49
C TYR A 148 6.21 -8.63 3.32
N ALA A 149 7.37 -7.99 3.34
CA ALA A 149 8.47 -8.32 4.23
C ALA A 149 9.14 -7.03 4.74
N ASP A 150 9.65 -7.09 5.96
CA ASP A 150 10.35 -5.96 6.56
C ASP A 150 11.53 -5.52 5.69
N GLY A 151 11.69 -4.22 5.55
CA GLY A 151 12.72 -3.61 4.70
C GLY A 151 12.36 -3.54 3.20
N MET A 152 11.15 -3.98 2.80
CA MET A 152 10.68 -3.80 1.43
C MET A 152 10.49 -2.31 1.11
N LYS A 153 11.19 -1.81 0.09
CA LYS A 153 11.02 -0.46 -0.42
C LYS A 153 9.79 -0.39 -1.32
N ARG A 154 8.62 -0.12 -0.72
CA ARG A 154 7.32 -0.14 -1.42
C ARG A 154 7.21 0.86 -2.57
N SER A 155 7.92 1.99 -2.49
CA SER A 155 7.94 3.01 -3.55
C SER A 155 8.72 2.60 -4.81
N GLU A 156 9.47 1.48 -4.76
CA GLU A 156 10.34 1.04 -5.87
C GLU A 156 10.39 -0.48 -5.97
N VAL A 157 9.21 -1.10 -6.14
CA VAL A 157 9.10 -2.55 -6.31
C VAL A 157 9.37 -2.91 -7.76
N THR A 158 10.43 -3.65 -8.03
CA THR A 158 10.81 -4.07 -9.39
C THR A 158 10.46 -5.53 -9.62
N LEU A 159 9.62 -5.77 -10.63
CA LEU A 159 9.29 -7.11 -11.11
C LEU A 159 10.36 -7.59 -12.11
N VAL A 160 10.78 -8.83 -11.95
CA VAL A 160 11.80 -9.47 -12.78
C VAL A 160 11.14 -10.59 -13.59
N PHE A 161 11.28 -10.51 -14.90
CA PHE A 161 10.66 -11.41 -15.85
C PHE A 161 11.65 -12.49 -16.28
N GLY A 162 11.40 -13.73 -15.89
CA GLY A 162 12.20 -14.89 -16.28
C GLY A 162 12.05 -15.23 -17.77
N GLN A 163 12.93 -16.07 -18.28
CA GLN A 163 12.84 -16.53 -19.66
C GLN A 163 11.50 -17.22 -19.96
N GLY A 164 10.81 -16.78 -21.00
CA GLY A 164 9.50 -17.28 -21.39
C GLY A 164 8.37 -16.91 -20.40
N SER A 165 8.55 -15.84 -19.62
CA SER A 165 7.46 -15.25 -18.83
C SER A 165 6.53 -14.39 -19.65
N LEU A 166 6.97 -13.92 -20.80
CA LEU A 166 6.21 -13.10 -21.71
C LEU A 166 5.98 -13.82 -23.03
N MET A 167 4.84 -13.58 -23.65
CA MET A 167 4.56 -13.98 -25.03
C MET A 167 5.57 -13.31 -25.99
N ASP A 168 5.91 -13.98 -27.08
CA ASP A 168 6.82 -13.44 -28.10
C ASP A 168 6.30 -12.12 -28.66
N GLY A 169 7.17 -11.11 -28.64
CA GLY A 169 6.83 -9.75 -29.08
C GLY A 169 6.14 -8.89 -28.01
N ALA A 170 5.91 -9.42 -26.80
CA ALA A 170 5.40 -8.63 -25.68
C ALA A 170 6.54 -7.88 -24.98
N GLU A 171 6.28 -6.64 -24.57
CA GLU A 171 7.22 -5.74 -23.92
C GLU A 171 6.66 -5.22 -22.60
N VAL A 172 7.49 -5.18 -21.55
CA VAL A 172 7.13 -4.58 -20.27
C VAL A 172 7.26 -3.06 -20.35
N VAL A 173 6.18 -2.35 -20.05
CA VAL A 173 6.17 -0.87 -20.09
C VAL A 173 6.73 -0.29 -18.79
N ASN A 174 6.39 -0.88 -17.63
CA ASN A 174 6.80 -0.40 -16.30
C ASN A 174 7.12 -1.57 -15.37
N ALA A 175 8.37 -2.03 -15.39
CA ALA A 175 8.81 -3.12 -14.50
C ALA A 175 8.93 -2.68 -13.02
N THR A 176 9.23 -1.40 -12.78
CA THR A 176 9.29 -0.81 -11.44
C THR A 176 7.99 -0.09 -11.13
N ILE A 177 7.41 -0.40 -9.99
CA ILE A 177 6.06 0.01 -9.59
C ILE A 177 6.12 0.60 -8.19
N ASP A 178 5.45 1.71 -7.98
CA ASP A 178 5.24 2.31 -6.66
C ASP A 178 3.97 1.72 -6.03
N LEU A 179 4.14 0.98 -4.93
CA LEU A 179 3.08 0.38 -4.12
C LEU A 179 2.96 1.05 -2.74
N SER A 180 3.64 2.17 -2.50
CA SER A 180 3.61 2.87 -1.21
C SER A 180 2.24 3.44 -0.86
N GLU A 181 1.48 3.81 -1.89
CA GLU A 181 0.14 4.41 -1.76
C GLU A 181 -1.00 3.39 -1.96
N GLY A 182 -0.68 2.12 -2.22
CA GLY A 182 -1.66 1.05 -2.44
C GLY A 182 -1.41 0.25 -3.73
N PRO A 183 -2.41 -0.49 -4.21
CA PRO A 183 -2.29 -1.26 -5.44
C PRO A 183 -1.98 -0.37 -6.64
N ALA A 184 -1.12 -0.85 -7.52
CA ALA A 184 -0.75 -0.19 -8.76
C ALA A 184 -0.89 -1.14 -9.96
N VAL A 185 -0.51 -0.72 -11.15
CA VAL A 185 -0.75 -1.47 -12.37
C VAL A 185 0.57 -1.71 -13.11
N LEU A 186 0.88 -3.00 -13.36
CA LEU A 186 1.87 -3.41 -14.33
C LEU A 186 1.27 -3.34 -15.74
N LYS A 187 1.98 -2.74 -16.69
CA LYS A 187 1.57 -2.63 -18.08
C LYS A 187 2.48 -3.43 -18.99
N ILE A 188 1.87 -4.26 -19.83
CA ILE A 188 2.57 -5.06 -20.83
C ILE A 188 1.96 -4.77 -22.19
N LYS A 189 2.80 -4.44 -23.17
CA LYS A 189 2.41 -4.12 -24.54
C LYS A 189 2.67 -5.30 -25.46
N LEU A 190 1.67 -5.65 -26.28
CA LEU A 190 1.82 -6.60 -27.39
C LEU A 190 1.25 -5.97 -28.66
N GLY A 191 2.12 -5.66 -29.62
CA GLY A 191 1.73 -4.87 -30.79
C GLY A 191 1.23 -3.49 -30.38
N GLU A 192 -0.01 -3.14 -30.75
CA GLU A 192 -0.66 -1.88 -30.36
C GLU A 192 -1.48 -2.00 -29.06
N THR A 193 -1.65 -3.21 -28.51
CA THR A 193 -2.48 -3.45 -27.33
C THR A 193 -1.65 -3.36 -26.06
N VAL A 194 -2.15 -2.63 -25.05
CA VAL A 194 -1.58 -2.58 -23.70
C VAL A 194 -2.51 -3.31 -22.75
N SER A 195 -2.00 -4.35 -22.12
CA SER A 195 -2.70 -5.09 -21.08
C SER A 195 -2.26 -4.63 -19.69
N GLU A 196 -3.20 -4.52 -18.78
CA GLU A 196 -3.01 -4.03 -17.43
C GLU A 196 -3.19 -5.17 -16.41
N TYR A 197 -2.22 -5.31 -15.51
CA TYR A 197 -2.20 -6.32 -14.47
C TYR A 197 -2.11 -5.63 -13.11
N PRO A 198 -3.15 -5.68 -12.28
CA PRO A 198 -3.10 -5.14 -10.94
C PRO A 198 -1.99 -5.83 -10.12
N VAL A 199 -1.22 -5.02 -9.39
CA VAL A 199 -0.19 -5.48 -8.47
C VAL A 199 -0.50 -4.92 -7.10
N SER A 200 -0.52 -5.77 -6.08
CA SER A 200 -0.78 -5.39 -4.69
C SER A 200 0.22 -6.04 -3.75
N ILE A 201 0.30 -5.51 -2.53
CA ILE A 201 1.04 -6.15 -1.45
C ILE A 201 0.03 -6.91 -0.56
N ASP A 202 0.37 -8.15 -0.23
CA ASP A 202 -0.33 -8.96 0.76
C ASP A 202 0.33 -8.77 2.14
N TYR A 203 -0.38 -8.12 3.03
CA TYR A 203 0.05 -7.84 4.39
C TYR A 203 -0.42 -8.89 5.41
N SER A 204 -1.03 -9.98 4.98
CA SER A 204 -1.62 -11.00 5.86
C SER A 204 -0.63 -11.63 6.84
N SER A 205 0.66 -11.64 6.49
CA SER A 205 1.74 -12.15 7.35
C SER A 205 2.10 -11.24 8.53
N VAL A 206 1.74 -9.95 8.46
CA VAL A 206 2.10 -8.93 9.46
C VAL A 206 0.89 -8.26 10.11
N LEU A 207 -0.30 -8.36 9.52
CA LEU A 207 -1.53 -7.87 10.12
C LEU A 207 -1.99 -8.82 11.22
N VAL A 208 -2.12 -8.27 12.41
CA VAL A 208 -2.66 -8.98 13.56
C VAL A 208 -4.20 -8.90 13.53
N ASP A 209 -4.87 -10.04 13.70
CA ASP A 209 -6.33 -10.05 13.84
C ASP A 209 -6.74 -9.24 15.09
N PRO A 210 -7.54 -8.17 14.95
CA PRO A 210 -7.99 -7.37 16.08
C PRO A 210 -8.71 -8.18 17.17
N LYS A 211 -9.34 -9.30 16.83
CA LYS A 211 -9.95 -10.21 17.81
C LYS A 211 -8.94 -10.77 18.80
N SER A 212 -7.68 -10.94 18.42
CA SER A 212 -6.62 -11.38 19.33
C SER A 212 -6.33 -10.38 20.44
N TRP A 213 -6.70 -9.12 20.24
CA TRP A 213 -6.65 -8.04 21.24
C TRP A 213 -7.98 -7.82 21.98
N GLY A 214 -9.03 -8.56 21.63
CA GLY A 214 -10.36 -8.42 22.23
C GLY A 214 -11.30 -7.48 21.50
N PHE A 215 -10.91 -6.97 20.31
CA PHE A 215 -11.80 -6.14 19.52
C PHE A 215 -12.86 -6.95 18.80
N THR A 216 -14.08 -6.41 18.74
CA THR A 216 -15.19 -6.89 17.94
C THR A 216 -15.53 -5.91 16.83
N ASP A 217 -15.96 -6.42 15.68
CA ASP A 217 -16.46 -5.59 14.58
C ASP A 217 -17.91 -5.20 14.88
N GLU A 218 -18.13 -3.94 15.20
CA GLU A 218 -19.43 -3.36 15.52
C GLU A 218 -19.92 -2.38 14.44
N THR A 219 -19.40 -2.53 13.22
CA THR A 219 -19.85 -1.73 12.07
C THR A 219 -21.31 -2.03 11.77
N ALA A 220 -22.18 -1.04 11.89
CA ALA A 220 -23.60 -1.18 11.56
C ALA A 220 -23.80 -1.52 10.08
N ASP A 221 -24.85 -2.30 9.76
CA ASP A 221 -25.05 -2.80 8.40
C ASP A 221 -25.35 -1.70 7.37
N ASP A 222 -26.02 -0.64 7.78
CA ASP A 222 -26.24 0.55 6.95
C ASP A 222 -24.93 1.29 6.64
N LEU A 223 -24.02 1.37 7.60
CA LEU A 223 -22.68 1.92 7.39
C LEU A 223 -21.83 1.03 6.48
N LYS A 224 -21.91 -0.31 6.60
CA LYS A 224 -21.24 -1.24 5.67
C LYS A 224 -21.75 -1.08 4.24
N ALA A 225 -23.07 -0.89 4.08
CA ALA A 225 -23.66 -0.67 2.77
C ALA A 225 -23.24 0.67 2.16
N LYS A 226 -23.18 1.73 2.98
CA LYS A 226 -22.84 3.09 2.54
C LYS A 226 -21.34 3.29 2.32
N TYR A 227 -20.51 2.68 3.15
CA TYR A 227 -19.06 2.81 3.21
C TYR A 227 -18.40 1.42 3.29
N PRO A 228 -18.27 0.66 2.19
CA PRO A 228 -17.82 -0.74 2.23
C PRO A 228 -16.44 -0.96 2.85
N SER A 229 -15.55 0.04 2.78
CA SER A 229 -14.20 -0.04 3.39
C SER A 229 -14.16 0.34 4.87
N LEU A 230 -15.25 0.92 5.40
CA LEU A 230 -15.31 1.37 6.78
C LEU A 230 -15.46 0.19 7.73
N LYS A 231 -14.68 0.21 8.82
CA LYS A 231 -14.84 -0.70 9.96
C LYS A 231 -14.82 0.08 11.26
N VAL A 232 -15.71 -0.30 12.17
CA VAL A 232 -15.76 0.18 13.55
C VAL A 232 -15.47 -1.00 14.45
N LEU A 233 -14.34 -0.98 15.14
CA LEU A 233 -13.89 -2.02 16.05
C LEU A 233 -13.97 -1.49 17.48
N LYS A 234 -14.49 -2.27 18.41
CA LYS A 234 -14.58 -1.91 19.82
C LYS A 234 -14.04 -2.99 20.74
N ALA A 235 -13.39 -2.57 21.81
CA ALA A 235 -12.98 -3.44 22.91
C ALA A 235 -13.37 -2.83 24.25
N SER A 236 -14.03 -3.63 25.09
CA SER A 236 -14.35 -3.27 26.49
C SER A 236 -13.32 -3.81 27.49
N ALA A 237 -12.39 -4.63 27.03
CA ALA A 237 -11.22 -5.12 27.74
C ALA A 237 -10.20 -5.60 26.70
N LEU A 238 -8.92 -5.66 27.06
CA LEU A 238 -7.88 -6.19 26.18
C LEU A 238 -7.56 -7.65 26.55
N SER A 239 -7.47 -8.51 25.54
CA SER A 239 -7.12 -9.93 25.69
C SER A 239 -5.62 -10.18 25.82
N LYS A 240 -4.79 -9.20 25.47
CA LYS A 240 -3.34 -9.23 25.65
C LYS A 240 -2.92 -8.20 26.68
N GLN A 241 -1.82 -8.48 27.36
CA GLN A 241 -1.21 -7.54 28.28
C GLN A 241 -0.50 -6.40 27.54
N VAL A 242 -0.48 -5.22 28.15
CA VAL A 242 0.24 -4.05 27.67
C VAL A 242 1.38 -3.71 28.62
N PRO A 243 2.43 -2.97 28.16
CA PRO A 243 3.51 -2.54 29.04
C PRO A 243 2.98 -1.71 30.22
N VAL A 244 3.57 -1.90 31.37
CA VAL A 244 3.31 -1.03 32.53
C VAL A 244 3.71 0.39 32.18
N LYS A 245 2.87 1.37 32.54
CA LYS A 245 3.21 2.78 32.38
C LYS A 245 4.52 3.11 33.09
N ASN A 246 5.31 4.01 32.51
CA ASN A 246 6.44 4.57 33.21
C ASN A 246 5.97 5.39 34.40
N ALA A 247 6.54 5.16 35.55
CA ALA A 247 6.43 6.11 36.63
C ALA A 247 7.17 7.40 36.24
N SER A 248 6.54 8.56 36.39
CA SER A 248 7.15 9.85 36.08
C SER A 248 8.48 10.07 36.80
N SER A 249 8.67 9.49 37.97
CA SER A 249 9.92 9.52 38.74
C SER A 249 11.07 8.76 38.07
N GLU A 250 10.81 7.62 37.44
CA GLU A 250 11.82 6.83 36.73
C GLU A 250 12.30 7.58 35.48
N THR A 251 11.36 8.13 34.72
CA THR A 251 11.66 8.87 33.51
C THR A 251 12.41 10.17 33.82
N LYS A 252 12.02 10.86 34.90
CA LYS A 252 12.74 12.06 35.36
C LYS A 252 14.16 11.73 35.84
N ALA A 253 14.33 10.67 36.61
CA ALA A 253 15.66 10.24 37.06
C ALA A 253 16.57 9.87 35.88
N TRP A 254 16.02 9.22 34.87
CA TRP A 254 16.75 8.91 33.63
C TRP A 254 17.14 10.21 32.90
N TRP A 255 16.24 11.17 32.73
CA TRP A 255 16.52 12.46 32.11
C TRP A 255 17.60 13.25 32.86
N ASP A 256 17.46 13.36 34.18
CA ASP A 256 18.41 14.10 35.01
C ASP A 256 19.84 13.48 34.99
N ASN A 257 19.96 12.18 34.74
CA ASN A 257 21.22 11.44 34.75
C ASN A 257 21.75 11.08 33.36
N ALA A 258 21.07 11.44 32.28
CA ALA A 258 21.38 10.95 30.95
C ALA A 258 22.63 11.59 30.30
N GLY A 259 23.26 12.58 30.92
CA GLY A 259 24.51 13.16 30.44
C GLY A 259 24.35 13.95 29.13
N THR A 260 25.13 13.59 28.11
CA THR A 260 25.04 14.27 26.81
C THR A 260 23.81 13.82 26.03
N TYR A 261 23.42 14.64 25.06
CA TYR A 261 22.31 14.37 24.15
C TYR A 261 22.47 13.02 23.42
N GLU A 262 23.69 12.67 22.99
CA GLU A 262 23.98 11.40 22.33
C GLU A 262 23.78 10.21 23.27
N SER A 263 24.17 10.32 24.53
CA SER A 263 23.94 9.27 25.51
C SER A 263 22.44 9.15 25.89
N GLN A 264 21.71 10.25 25.84
CA GLN A 264 20.26 10.26 26.03
C GLN A 264 19.56 9.47 24.91
N ILE A 265 19.90 9.74 23.65
CA ILE A 265 19.34 9.01 22.50
C ILE A 265 19.73 7.52 22.55
N ALA A 266 20.99 7.22 22.85
CA ALA A 266 21.45 5.83 22.92
C ALA A 266 20.73 4.98 23.98
N ASN A 267 20.28 5.62 25.04
CA ASN A 267 19.59 4.95 26.16
C ASN A 267 18.06 4.88 25.99
N CYS A 268 17.51 5.49 24.94
CA CYS A 268 16.07 5.41 24.65
C CYS A 268 15.74 4.14 23.89
N GLY A 269 14.95 3.27 24.49
CA GLY A 269 14.33 2.14 23.81
C GLY A 269 13.27 2.61 22.79
N LEU A 270 13.07 1.83 21.73
CA LEU A 270 11.88 1.92 20.90
C LEU A 270 10.65 1.57 21.73
N LEU A 271 9.45 1.98 21.30
CA LEU A 271 8.21 1.63 21.99
C LEU A 271 8.08 0.10 22.19
N GLY A 272 8.60 -0.71 21.25
CA GLY A 272 8.67 -2.16 21.35
C GLY A 272 9.65 -2.66 22.43
N ASP A 273 10.84 -2.03 22.50
CA ASP A 273 11.86 -2.35 23.51
C ASP A 273 11.40 -1.91 24.89
N TYR A 274 10.68 -0.78 24.96
CA TYR A 274 9.99 -0.34 26.16
C TYR A 274 9.06 -1.42 26.73
N ALA A 275 8.38 -2.15 25.85
CA ALA A 275 7.53 -3.27 26.26
C ALA A 275 8.32 -4.51 26.72
N ALA A 276 9.49 -4.78 26.09
CA ALA A 276 10.31 -5.94 26.40
C ALA A 276 10.98 -5.86 27.78
N ASP A 277 11.42 -4.67 28.17
CA ASP A 277 12.13 -4.43 29.44
C ASP A 277 11.19 -4.09 30.62
N ARG A 278 9.89 -4.12 30.40
CA ARG A 278 8.89 -3.72 31.39
C ARG A 278 7.98 -4.86 31.78
N GLN A 279 7.53 -4.81 33.02
CA GLN A 279 6.40 -5.63 33.44
C GLN A 279 5.18 -5.25 32.58
N THR A 280 4.33 -6.22 32.33
CA THR A 280 3.08 -6.02 31.62
C THR A 280 1.91 -6.00 32.59
N VAL A 281 0.82 -5.38 32.20
CA VAL A 281 -0.42 -5.27 32.99
C VAL A 281 -1.62 -5.63 32.12
N GLU A 282 -2.61 -6.23 32.74
CA GLU A 282 -3.91 -6.51 32.12
C GLU A 282 -4.76 -5.24 32.10
N VAL A 283 -5.45 -4.99 31.00
CA VAL A 283 -6.48 -3.96 30.87
C VAL A 283 -7.83 -4.66 30.85
N THR A 284 -8.40 -4.84 32.03
CA THR A 284 -9.65 -5.59 32.24
C THR A 284 -10.92 -4.78 31.96
N SER A 285 -10.78 -3.47 31.77
CA SER A 285 -11.86 -2.57 31.40
C SER A 285 -11.30 -1.40 30.58
N CYS A 286 -11.87 -1.15 29.42
CA CYS A 286 -11.59 0.02 28.58
C CYS A 286 -12.80 0.29 27.68
N ASP A 287 -12.86 1.51 27.12
CA ASP A 287 -13.73 1.80 25.97
C ASP A 287 -12.82 2.24 24.83
N PHE A 288 -12.28 1.26 24.10
CA PHE A 288 -11.35 1.48 23.01
C PHE A 288 -12.04 1.27 21.66
N THR A 289 -12.24 2.34 20.94
CA THR A 289 -12.85 2.34 19.61
C THR A 289 -11.81 2.64 18.54
N ILE A 290 -11.80 1.86 17.48
CA ILE A 290 -10.97 2.06 16.28
C ILE A 290 -11.90 2.15 15.07
N VAL A 291 -11.73 3.17 14.25
CA VAL A 291 -12.40 3.34 12.96
C VAL A 291 -11.35 3.32 11.87
N THR A 292 -11.47 2.41 10.91
CA THR A 292 -10.56 2.33 9.75
C THR A 292 -11.33 2.38 8.44
N PHE A 293 -10.75 2.97 7.41
CA PHE A 293 -11.33 3.08 6.07
C PHE A 293 -10.24 3.32 5.02
N ASN A 294 -10.52 2.99 3.76
CA ASN A 294 -9.57 3.25 2.67
C ASN A 294 -9.46 4.76 2.42
N GLU A 295 -8.24 5.29 2.40
CA GLU A 295 -7.98 6.70 2.09
C GLU A 295 -8.47 7.08 0.68
N ALA A 296 -8.47 6.13 -0.25
CA ALA A 296 -8.95 6.35 -1.61
C ALA A 296 -10.44 6.75 -1.68
N ASP A 297 -11.26 6.31 -0.71
CA ASP A 297 -12.70 6.55 -0.70
C ASP A 297 -13.09 7.90 -0.09
N PHE A 298 -12.14 8.60 0.55
CA PHE A 298 -12.42 9.81 1.33
C PHE A 298 -11.40 10.92 1.03
N LYS A 299 -11.83 12.16 1.29
CA LYS A 299 -11.00 13.35 1.26
C LYS A 299 -10.92 13.94 2.67
N GLY A 300 -9.72 13.93 3.26
CA GLY A 300 -9.48 14.48 4.59
C GLY A 300 -9.27 15.99 4.58
N ARG A 301 -9.67 16.63 5.67
CA ARG A 301 -9.44 18.07 5.93
C ARG A 301 -9.48 18.39 7.42
N ILE A 302 -8.89 19.53 7.77
CA ILE A 302 -9.08 20.14 9.10
C ILE A 302 -10.23 21.15 9.00
N VAL A 303 -11.16 21.09 9.93
CA VAL A 303 -12.27 22.03 10.08
C VAL A 303 -12.03 22.88 11.31
N ALA A 304 -11.80 24.14 11.09
CA ALA A 304 -11.69 25.19 12.09
C ALA A 304 -11.93 26.56 11.44
N ASP A 305 -12.35 27.53 12.23
CA ASP A 305 -12.41 28.94 11.87
C ASP A 305 -11.94 29.82 13.04
N ALA A 306 -11.87 31.12 12.83
CA ALA A 306 -11.40 32.05 13.84
C ALA A 306 -12.25 32.06 15.13
N ASN A 307 -13.50 31.61 15.07
CA ASN A 307 -14.37 31.47 16.24
C ASN A 307 -14.16 30.12 16.92
N SER A 308 -14.15 29.01 16.14
CA SER A 308 -14.04 27.66 16.68
C SER A 308 -12.72 27.42 17.44
N VAL A 309 -11.61 28.03 17.00
CA VAL A 309 -10.33 27.96 17.72
C VAL A 309 -10.36 28.62 19.10
N LYS A 310 -11.36 29.44 19.37
CA LYS A 310 -11.57 30.12 20.66
C LYS A 310 -12.67 29.49 21.50
N THR A 311 -13.79 29.15 20.89
CA THR A 311 -15.01 28.70 21.57
C THR A 311 -15.26 27.21 21.43
N GLY A 312 -14.60 26.56 20.49
CA GLY A 312 -14.73 25.14 20.18
C GLY A 312 -15.82 24.81 19.16
N ILE A 313 -15.70 23.61 18.58
CA ILE A 313 -16.63 23.00 17.63
C ILE A 313 -16.81 21.53 17.99
N GLY A 314 -18.02 20.99 17.92
CA GLY A 314 -18.31 19.57 18.15
C GLY A 314 -18.09 18.75 16.87
N ALA A 315 -17.52 17.57 16.99
CA ALA A 315 -17.28 16.68 15.85
C ALA A 315 -18.58 16.28 15.14
N GLU A 316 -19.64 16.02 15.90
CA GLU A 316 -20.96 15.62 15.41
C GLU A 316 -21.67 16.77 14.63
N THR A 317 -21.26 18.02 14.84
CA THR A 317 -21.87 19.18 14.16
C THR A 317 -21.25 19.46 12.80
N VAL A 318 -20.12 18.84 12.48
CA VAL A 318 -19.41 19.01 11.20
C VAL A 318 -20.04 18.11 10.15
N SER A 319 -20.50 18.72 9.06
CA SER A 319 -21.06 17.97 7.93
C SER A 319 -19.92 17.27 7.17
N ALA A 320 -19.69 16.01 7.48
CA ALA A 320 -18.74 15.11 6.81
C ALA A 320 -19.15 13.65 7.06
N ALA A 321 -18.62 12.73 6.29
CA ALA A 321 -18.92 11.31 6.46
C ALA A 321 -18.33 10.76 7.77
N ILE A 322 -17.10 11.16 8.10
CA ILE A 322 -16.40 10.73 9.33
C ILE A 322 -15.74 11.96 9.94
N THR A 323 -15.84 12.12 11.25
CA THR A 323 -15.23 13.22 11.99
C THR A 323 -14.58 12.74 13.27
N MET A 324 -13.53 13.44 13.70
CA MET A 324 -12.87 13.21 14.98
C MET A 324 -12.45 14.53 15.61
N SER A 325 -12.71 14.67 16.89
CA SER A 325 -12.20 15.76 17.72
C SER A 325 -11.36 15.20 18.85
N GLY A 326 -10.23 15.83 19.12
CA GLY A 326 -9.34 15.36 20.18
C GLY A 326 -8.62 16.46 20.92
N CYS A 327 -8.53 17.65 20.34
CA CYS A 327 -7.89 18.82 20.97
C CYS A 327 -8.94 19.71 21.63
N PRO A 328 -9.02 19.73 22.98
CA PRO A 328 -9.96 20.61 23.69
C PRO A 328 -9.80 22.09 23.29
N ALA A 329 -10.90 22.82 23.17
CA ALA A 329 -10.85 24.24 22.79
C ALA A 329 -10.00 25.09 23.75
N ALA A 330 -9.91 24.70 25.01
CA ALA A 330 -9.09 25.38 26.03
C ALA A 330 -7.58 25.21 25.85
N TRP A 331 -7.15 24.26 24.99
CA TRP A 331 -5.73 23.99 24.80
C TRP A 331 -5.08 24.93 23.79
N THR A 332 -3.79 25.12 23.94
CA THR A 332 -2.95 25.77 22.94
C THR A 332 -2.62 24.77 21.84
N ALA A 333 -2.90 25.13 20.58
CA ALA A 333 -2.55 24.31 19.42
C ALA A 333 -2.27 25.18 18.21
N TRP A 334 -1.37 24.74 17.35
CA TRP A 334 -1.19 25.32 16.03
C TRP A 334 -2.20 24.68 15.07
N VAL A 335 -2.97 25.50 14.36
CA VAL A 335 -4.04 25.02 13.48
C VAL A 335 -4.02 25.78 12.16
N LYS A 336 -3.95 25.04 11.06
CA LYS A 336 -4.18 25.52 9.69
C LYS A 336 -5.44 24.86 9.14
N SER A 337 -6.34 25.63 8.57
CA SER A 337 -7.56 25.16 7.90
C SER A 337 -7.81 25.99 6.66
N ASN A 338 -8.18 25.35 5.54
CA ASN A 338 -8.42 26.01 4.25
C ASN A 338 -7.27 26.96 3.82
N ASN A 339 -6.03 26.56 4.01
CA ASN A 339 -4.82 27.32 3.75
C ASN A 339 -4.59 28.52 4.68
N GLU A 340 -5.40 28.75 5.68
CA GLU A 340 -5.28 29.85 6.64
C GLU A 340 -4.76 29.33 7.99
N ILE A 341 -3.77 30.01 8.57
CA ILE A 341 -3.29 29.75 9.93
C ILE A 341 -4.22 30.49 10.89
N LEU A 342 -5.01 29.72 11.65
CA LEU A 342 -6.07 30.24 12.50
C LEU A 342 -5.65 30.37 13.96
N SER A 343 -4.74 29.55 14.41
CA SER A 343 -4.26 29.54 15.79
C SER A 343 -2.77 29.27 15.80
N TRP A 344 -2.03 30.23 16.28
CA TRP A 344 -0.64 30.09 16.64
C TRP A 344 -0.44 30.86 17.93
N GLU A 345 -0.25 30.14 19.00
CA GLU A 345 0.07 30.77 20.27
C GLU A 345 1.55 30.51 20.55
N SER A 346 2.34 31.59 20.60
CA SER A 346 3.67 31.53 21.16
C SER A 346 3.56 31.38 22.67
N ALA A 347 3.14 30.23 23.11
CA ALA A 347 3.18 29.96 24.52
C ALA A 347 4.61 30.12 25.04
N SER A 348 4.75 30.55 26.25
CA SER A 348 6.07 30.66 26.91
C SER A 348 6.85 29.34 26.88
N TRP A 349 6.14 28.20 26.85
CA TRP A 349 6.74 26.87 26.67
C TRP A 349 7.34 26.68 25.27
N TRP A 350 6.71 27.23 24.22
CA TRP A 350 7.24 27.16 22.84
C TRP A 350 8.56 27.91 22.71
N GLU A 351 8.67 29.07 23.30
CA GLU A 351 9.93 29.79 23.37
C GLU A 351 10.98 29.00 24.17
N GLY A 352 10.59 28.32 25.21
CA GLY A 352 11.46 27.40 25.96
C GLY A 352 11.92 26.21 25.13
N VAL A 353 11.05 25.68 24.28
CA VAL A 353 11.37 24.59 23.33
C VAL A 353 12.39 25.07 22.30
N LYS A 354 12.20 26.24 21.70
CA LYS A 354 13.17 26.85 20.78
C LYS A 354 14.53 27.04 21.43
N ALA A 355 14.56 27.57 22.67
CA ALA A 355 15.80 27.80 23.41
C ALA A 355 16.58 26.51 23.67
N LYS A 356 15.92 25.36 23.74
CA LYS A 356 16.52 24.04 23.88
C LYS A 356 16.87 23.36 22.54
N GLY A 357 16.72 24.03 21.40
CA GLY A 357 16.97 23.49 20.08
C GLY A 357 15.94 22.46 19.58
N THR A 358 14.77 22.38 20.22
CA THR A 358 13.71 21.41 19.90
C THR A 358 12.48 22.07 19.27
N SER A 359 12.68 23.12 18.49
CA SER A 359 11.64 23.97 17.92
C SER A 359 10.86 23.37 16.75
N HIS A 360 10.89 22.07 16.58
CA HIS A 360 10.26 21.37 15.47
C HIS A 360 9.55 20.12 15.96
N GLY A 361 8.50 19.73 15.29
CA GLY A 361 7.72 18.56 15.64
C GLY A 361 7.23 17.80 14.42
N LEU A 362 6.83 16.57 14.64
CA LEU A 362 6.06 15.81 13.67
C LEU A 362 4.62 16.29 13.73
N MET A 363 4.08 16.69 12.58
CA MET A 363 2.71 17.15 12.42
C MET A 363 1.98 16.28 11.41
N PHE A 364 0.68 16.13 11.59
CA PHE A 364 -0.19 15.60 10.56
C PHE A 364 -0.91 16.72 9.81
N GLY A 365 -1.22 16.48 8.55
CA GLY A 365 -1.96 17.42 7.71
C GLY A 365 -2.61 16.71 6.54
N PHE A 366 -3.30 17.50 5.73
CA PHE A 366 -3.92 17.04 4.51
C PHE A 366 -3.43 17.88 3.33
N ASN A 367 -2.98 17.22 2.27
CA ASN A 367 -2.62 17.89 1.02
C ASN A 367 -3.88 18.34 0.24
N ALA A 368 -3.70 18.93 -0.94
CA ALA A 368 -4.80 19.40 -1.79
C ALA A 368 -5.78 18.29 -2.21
N ASP A 369 -5.30 17.04 -2.33
CA ASP A 369 -6.12 15.87 -2.65
C ASP A 369 -6.85 15.31 -1.42
N GLY A 370 -6.57 15.85 -0.22
CA GLY A 370 -7.11 15.41 1.06
C GLY A 370 -6.48 14.11 1.56
N LYS A 371 -5.27 13.77 1.10
CA LYS A 371 -4.50 12.66 1.65
C LYS A 371 -3.84 13.06 2.96
N LEU A 372 -3.86 12.15 3.92
CA LEU A 372 -3.14 12.31 5.19
C LEU A 372 -1.64 12.27 4.93
N VAL A 373 -0.96 13.31 5.36
CA VAL A 373 0.50 13.44 5.25
C VAL A 373 1.11 13.80 6.61
N LEU A 374 2.26 13.20 6.87
CA LEU A 374 3.06 13.49 8.06
C LEU A 374 4.35 14.17 7.63
N ASN A 375 4.75 15.18 8.36
CA ASN A 375 6.05 15.81 8.13
C ASN A 375 6.64 16.34 9.43
N ARG A 376 7.94 16.48 9.44
CA ARG A 376 8.63 17.26 10.45
C ARG A 376 8.64 18.72 10.01
N VAL A 377 8.13 19.58 10.84
CA VAL A 377 7.96 20.99 10.53
C VAL A 377 8.40 21.86 11.70
N ALA A 378 8.86 23.07 11.38
CA ALA A 378 9.03 24.16 12.32
C ALA A 378 7.87 25.14 12.10
N PRO A 379 6.80 25.11 12.91
CA PRO A 379 5.69 26.02 12.75
C PRO A 379 6.06 27.43 13.21
N THR A 380 5.61 28.41 12.45
CA THR A 380 5.68 29.84 12.81
C THR A 380 4.29 30.46 12.75
N ALA A 381 4.16 31.74 13.03
CA ALA A 381 2.90 32.47 12.88
C ALA A 381 2.42 32.50 11.42
N ASP A 382 3.33 32.45 10.48
CA ASP A 382 3.07 32.72 9.07
C ASP A 382 3.16 31.48 8.17
N ALA A 383 3.91 30.45 8.59
CA ALA A 383 4.26 29.32 7.74
C ALA A 383 4.56 28.04 8.51
N LEU A 384 4.58 26.92 7.77
CA LEU A 384 5.06 25.62 8.20
C LEU A 384 6.31 25.26 7.39
N HIS A 385 7.47 25.53 7.93
CA HIS A 385 8.73 25.24 7.28
C HIS A 385 9.08 23.75 7.43
N THR A 386 9.27 23.08 6.31
CA THR A 386 9.67 21.66 6.32
C THR A 386 11.14 21.50 6.70
N LEU A 387 11.43 20.50 7.49
CA LEU A 387 12.79 20.15 7.92
C LEU A 387 13.35 18.91 7.19
N GLY A 388 12.64 18.47 6.14
CA GLY A 388 13.07 17.31 5.38
C GLY A 388 12.96 16.01 6.16
N PHE A 389 11.74 15.55 6.41
CA PHE A 389 11.52 14.24 7.02
C PHE A 389 11.83 13.12 6.03
N ARG A 390 12.78 12.25 6.39
CA ARG A 390 13.09 11.03 5.62
C ARG A 390 12.49 9.84 6.34
N LYS A 391 11.68 9.06 5.65
CA LYS A 391 11.20 7.78 6.16
C LYS A 391 12.31 6.74 6.07
N ALA A 392 12.40 5.85 7.05
CA ALA A 392 13.37 4.77 7.05
C ALA A 392 13.22 3.85 5.82
N SER A 393 11.98 3.56 5.41
CA SER A 393 11.66 2.78 4.21
C SER A 393 12.21 3.40 2.91
N ASP A 394 12.27 4.74 2.83
CA ASP A 394 12.72 5.44 1.62
C ASP A 394 14.23 5.31 1.37
N VAL A 395 14.98 4.97 2.42
CA VAL A 395 16.44 4.82 2.35
C VAL A 395 16.91 3.39 2.63
N GLY A 396 15.99 2.46 2.88
CA GLY A 396 16.33 1.07 3.19
C GLY A 396 17.02 0.87 4.54
N LEU A 397 16.88 1.83 5.46
CA LEU A 397 17.43 1.79 6.79
C LEU A 397 16.35 1.44 7.81
N ASN A 398 16.73 0.77 8.89
CA ASN A 398 15.87 0.67 10.06
C ASN A 398 15.90 1.99 10.85
N TYR A 399 14.95 2.16 11.78
CA TYR A 399 14.82 3.42 12.52
C TYR A 399 16.08 3.79 13.32
N ASN A 400 16.77 2.82 13.91
CA ASN A 400 18.00 3.08 14.64
C ASN A 400 19.14 3.55 13.74
N GLU A 401 19.26 2.96 12.54
CA GLU A 401 20.23 3.41 11.53
C GLU A 401 19.90 4.81 11.04
N LEU A 402 18.60 5.09 10.83
CA LEU A 402 18.14 6.41 10.42
C LEU A 402 18.42 7.49 11.47
N LEU A 403 18.27 7.20 12.76
CA LEU A 403 18.59 8.12 13.85
C LEU A 403 20.09 8.46 13.91
N ASN A 404 20.94 7.54 13.49
CA ASN A 404 22.38 7.73 13.43
C ASN A 404 22.87 8.34 12.12
N ASP A 405 21.99 8.47 11.11
CA ASP A 405 22.30 9.16 9.85
C ASP A 405 22.53 10.66 10.12
N ALA A 406 23.66 11.19 9.64
CA ALA A 406 24.02 12.59 9.80
C ALA A 406 22.99 13.57 9.25
N ASN A 407 22.15 13.12 8.30
CA ASN A 407 21.09 13.91 7.67
C ASN A 407 19.71 13.73 8.33
N PHE A 408 19.60 12.79 9.25
CA PHE A 408 18.40 12.54 10.03
C PHE A 408 18.72 12.66 11.51
N GLY A 409 18.80 13.82 12.01
CA GLY A 409 18.83 14.04 13.45
C GLY A 409 17.52 14.71 13.85
N PRO A 410 16.48 14.01 14.31
CA PRO A 410 15.25 14.65 14.72
C PRO A 410 15.48 15.78 15.74
N TYR A 411 16.59 15.76 16.41
CA TYR A 411 16.89 16.57 17.58
C TYR A 411 18.20 17.34 17.48
N ARG A 412 18.73 17.52 16.26
CA ARG A 412 19.96 18.30 16.08
C ARG A 412 19.65 19.77 16.25
N ALA A 413 20.48 20.42 17.02
CA ALA A 413 20.41 21.87 17.27
C ALA A 413 20.66 22.73 16.01
N ASP A 414 21.11 22.13 14.93
CA ASP A 414 21.43 22.75 13.65
C ASP A 414 20.27 22.72 12.62
N PHE A 415 19.09 22.21 12.99
CA PHE A 415 17.91 22.38 12.16
C PHE A 415 17.53 23.86 12.05
N THR A 416 17.58 24.36 10.82
CA THR A 416 17.11 25.72 10.53
C THR A 416 15.59 25.75 10.40
N THR A 417 14.96 26.88 10.71
CA THR A 417 13.51 27.08 10.61
C THR A 417 13.11 27.71 9.28
N ASP A 418 13.98 27.71 8.30
CA ASP A 418 13.88 28.42 7.01
C ASP A 418 13.76 27.45 5.81
N GLY A 419 13.32 26.23 6.04
CA GLY A 419 12.95 25.30 4.96
C GLY A 419 11.72 25.75 4.17
N PRO A 420 11.43 25.15 3.01
CA PRO A 420 10.24 25.47 2.23
C PRO A 420 8.96 25.22 3.01
N ASP A 421 7.91 25.97 2.69
CA ASP A 421 6.59 25.76 3.27
C ASP A 421 6.07 24.35 2.96
N TRP A 422 5.43 23.75 3.96
CA TRP A 422 4.76 22.48 3.78
C TRP A 422 3.45 22.66 3.01
N ASP A 423 3.36 22.03 1.85
CA ASP A 423 2.20 22.12 0.96
C ASP A 423 1.03 21.27 1.48
N VAL A 424 0.29 21.83 2.43
CA VAL A 424 -0.92 21.24 3.00
C VAL A 424 -2.02 22.29 3.09
N THR A 425 -3.26 21.88 2.83
CA THR A 425 -4.45 22.75 2.94
C THR A 425 -4.92 22.89 4.38
N GLY A 426 -4.63 21.89 5.22
CA GLY A 426 -4.92 21.86 6.64
C GLY A 426 -3.90 21.03 7.39
N ALA A 427 -3.55 21.46 8.59
CA ALA A 427 -2.65 20.75 9.47
C ALA A 427 -2.92 21.12 10.94
N ALA A 428 -2.53 20.24 11.84
CA ALA A 428 -2.62 20.52 13.26
C ALA A 428 -1.41 19.96 13.99
N TYR A 429 -0.96 20.71 14.98
CA TYR A 429 0.07 20.30 15.91
C TYR A 429 -0.42 20.48 17.33
N PHE A 430 -0.34 19.42 18.07
CA PHE A 430 -0.50 19.45 19.51
C PHE A 430 0.54 18.58 20.19
N THR A 431 0.81 17.38 19.67
CA THR A 431 1.67 16.41 20.32
C THR A 431 2.38 15.50 19.32
N PRO A 432 3.39 14.72 19.75
CA PRO A 432 4.28 13.98 18.85
C PRO A 432 3.61 12.80 18.15
N ALA A 433 4.23 12.37 17.05
CA ALA A 433 4.01 11.05 16.50
C ALA A 433 4.59 9.98 17.45
N LEU A 434 3.92 8.84 17.54
CA LEU A 434 4.29 7.73 18.42
C LEU A 434 4.77 6.50 17.64
N VAL A 435 4.38 6.41 16.38
CA VAL A 435 4.88 5.44 15.40
C VAL A 435 5.09 6.20 14.10
N VAL A 436 6.18 5.94 13.40
CA VAL A 436 6.50 6.57 12.12
C VAL A 436 7.05 5.50 11.18
N ASP A 437 6.44 5.37 10.00
CA ASP A 437 6.82 4.42 8.95
C ASP A 437 7.03 2.99 9.47
N GLY A 438 6.12 2.52 10.32
CA GLY A 438 6.17 1.20 10.96
C GLY A 438 7.18 1.07 12.10
N TYR A 439 8.01 2.07 12.33
CA TYR A 439 8.96 2.06 13.43
C TYR A 439 8.39 2.77 14.66
N LYS A 440 8.38 2.06 15.77
CA LYS A 440 7.92 2.60 17.05
C LYS A 440 8.89 3.69 17.50
N VAL A 441 8.39 4.90 17.65
CA VAL A 441 9.18 6.06 18.06
C VAL A 441 9.73 5.81 19.46
N ARG A 442 10.97 6.20 19.69
CA ARG A 442 11.56 6.08 21.02
C ARG A 442 10.83 6.97 22.01
N PHE A 443 10.74 6.51 23.22
CA PHE A 443 10.10 7.28 24.29
C PHE A 443 10.71 8.67 24.46
N MET A 444 12.01 8.80 24.27
CA MET A 444 12.72 10.07 24.29
C MET A 444 12.24 11.02 23.19
N ASP A 445 11.91 10.51 22.01
CA ASP A 445 11.44 11.32 20.90
C ASP A 445 10.13 12.02 21.25
N VAL A 446 9.25 11.32 21.95
CA VAL A 446 8.01 11.89 22.51
C VAL A 446 8.34 13.05 23.45
N MET A 447 9.32 12.88 24.29
CA MET A 447 9.72 13.90 25.27
C MET A 447 10.38 15.11 24.61
N LEU A 448 11.31 14.87 23.72
CA LEU A 448 12.07 15.94 23.06
C LEU A 448 11.21 16.77 22.10
N ASN A 449 10.27 16.14 21.40
CA ASN A 449 9.35 16.87 20.52
C ASN A 449 8.50 17.90 21.25
N ASN A 450 8.19 17.68 22.50
CA ASN A 450 7.44 18.61 23.31
C ASN A 450 8.33 19.55 24.15
N GLY A 451 9.66 19.35 24.08
CA GLY A 451 10.63 20.27 24.67
C GLY A 451 10.57 20.41 26.19
N ASP A 452 9.80 19.59 26.87
CA ASP A 452 9.51 19.83 28.27
C ASP A 452 9.51 18.55 29.13
N SER A 453 9.90 18.74 30.39
CA SER A 453 9.66 17.80 31.48
C SER A 453 8.17 17.41 31.64
N GLU A 454 7.24 18.12 31.01
CA GLU A 454 5.82 17.76 31.01
C GLU A 454 5.51 16.51 30.19
N CYS A 455 6.31 16.14 29.21
CA CYS A 455 6.18 14.84 28.56
C CYS A 455 6.40 13.67 29.53
N ILE A 456 7.23 13.91 30.52
CA ILE A 456 7.47 13.01 31.66
C ILE A 456 6.34 13.16 32.68
N GLY A 457 5.67 14.31 32.68
CA GLY A 457 4.66 14.69 33.65
C GLY A 457 3.33 13.98 33.47
N GLN A 458 2.35 14.44 34.23
CA GLN A 458 1.03 13.81 34.37
C GLN A 458 0.23 13.74 33.05
N GLY A 459 0.52 14.61 32.07
CA GLY A 459 -0.22 14.70 30.81
C GLY A 459 -0.10 13.47 29.94
N TYR A 460 1.11 12.93 29.76
CA TYR A 460 1.39 11.84 28.82
C TYR A 460 1.43 10.46 29.48
N ASN A 461 1.93 10.36 30.70
CA ASN A 461 2.03 9.12 31.45
C ASN A 461 0.77 8.78 32.25
N GLY A 462 -0.21 9.70 32.31
CA GLY A 462 -1.47 9.46 32.99
C GLY A 462 -2.42 8.56 32.22
N GLU A 463 -3.19 7.76 32.92
CA GLU A 463 -4.34 7.03 32.37
C GLU A 463 -5.47 8.03 32.13
N ARG A 464 -5.76 8.32 30.86
CA ARG A 464 -6.71 9.36 30.47
C ARG A 464 -7.41 8.99 29.18
N ALA A 465 -8.51 9.67 28.87
CA ALA A 465 -9.11 9.60 27.55
C ALA A 465 -8.13 10.12 26.48
N ARG A 466 -7.99 9.39 25.36
CA ARG A 466 -7.00 9.64 24.33
C ARG A 466 -7.57 9.43 22.94
N CYS A 467 -7.06 10.15 21.95
CA CYS A 467 -7.34 9.86 20.55
C CYS A 467 -6.11 9.95 19.66
N PHE A 468 -6.15 9.17 18.60
CA PHE A 468 -5.06 8.98 17.67
C PHE A 468 -5.58 9.02 16.23
N ILE A 469 -4.75 9.55 15.33
CA ILE A 469 -4.91 9.41 13.89
C ILE A 469 -3.67 8.71 13.34
N GLY A 470 -3.84 7.94 12.28
CA GLY A 470 -2.69 7.31 11.64
C GLY A 470 -3.05 6.56 10.38
N ARG A 471 -2.08 5.80 9.91
CA ARG A 471 -2.18 4.95 8.74
C ARG A 471 -1.79 3.53 9.10
N THR A 472 -2.55 2.56 8.60
CA THR A 472 -2.21 1.15 8.71
C THR A 472 -1.27 0.73 7.58
N ILE A 473 -0.59 -0.40 7.77
CA ILE A 473 0.36 -0.95 6.79
C ILE A 473 -0.32 -1.28 5.43
N ASP A 474 -1.61 -1.59 5.45
CA ASP A 474 -2.44 -1.83 4.28
C ASP A 474 -3.11 -0.53 3.73
N ASN A 475 -2.52 0.63 4.03
CA ASN A 475 -2.90 1.97 3.53
C ASN A 475 -4.32 2.42 3.86
N LYS A 476 -4.85 2.01 5.00
CA LYS A 476 -6.09 2.58 5.53
C LYS A 476 -5.77 3.74 6.44
N ILE A 477 -6.63 4.74 6.47
CA ILE A 477 -6.67 5.71 7.55
C ILE A 477 -7.28 5.04 8.76
N GLY A 478 -6.67 5.29 9.92
CA GLY A 478 -7.17 4.86 11.20
C GLY A 478 -7.42 6.05 12.12
N LEU A 479 -8.58 6.05 12.76
CA LEU A 479 -8.93 6.92 13.89
C LEU A 479 -9.14 6.03 15.11
N ALA A 480 -8.57 6.39 16.24
CA ALA A 480 -8.74 5.60 17.45
C ALA A 480 -9.06 6.52 18.64
N CYS A 481 -9.91 6.03 19.51
CA CYS A 481 -10.32 6.74 20.72
C CYS A 481 -10.36 5.77 21.90
N ILE A 482 -9.76 6.19 23.01
CA ILE A 482 -9.90 5.55 24.32
C ILE A 482 -10.64 6.58 25.17
N ASP A 483 -11.91 6.35 25.47
CA ASP A 483 -12.76 7.32 26.16
C ASP A 483 -12.79 7.15 27.68
N THR A 484 -12.06 6.17 28.20
CA THR A 484 -11.90 5.92 29.64
C THR A 484 -10.48 6.23 30.14
N LYS A 485 -10.35 6.47 31.45
CA LYS A 485 -9.06 6.71 32.12
C LYS A 485 -8.36 5.38 32.48
N THR A 486 -8.14 4.52 31.50
CA THR A 486 -7.62 3.16 31.74
C THR A 486 -6.26 2.90 31.11
N MET A 487 -5.84 3.75 30.18
CA MET A 487 -4.60 3.55 29.43
C MET A 487 -3.82 4.85 29.29
N THR A 488 -2.50 4.71 29.21
CA THR A 488 -1.61 5.82 28.84
C THR A 488 -1.55 5.98 27.33
N ILE A 489 -1.04 7.11 26.86
CA ILE A 489 -0.78 7.37 25.44
C ILE A 489 0.14 6.29 24.81
N MET A 490 1.18 5.87 25.54
CA MET A 490 2.13 4.86 25.08
C MET A 490 1.51 3.46 24.99
N GLN A 491 0.64 3.11 25.92
CA GLN A 491 -0.09 1.84 25.88
C GLN A 491 -1.06 1.79 24.69
N GLY A 492 -1.80 2.88 24.45
CA GLY A 492 -2.66 2.99 23.27
C GLY A 492 -1.88 2.86 21.96
N ALA A 493 -0.79 3.60 21.84
CA ALA A 493 0.09 3.51 20.65
C ALA A 493 0.71 2.12 20.47
N TYR A 494 1.06 1.43 21.56
CA TYR A 494 1.56 0.07 21.50
C TYR A 494 0.54 -0.90 20.90
N VAL A 495 -0.72 -0.82 21.32
CA VAL A 495 -1.80 -1.65 20.77
C VAL A 495 -2.00 -1.37 19.28
N LEU A 496 -2.07 -0.09 18.90
CA LEU A 496 -2.25 0.30 17.50
C LEU A 496 -1.09 -0.17 16.61
N ALA A 497 0.15 -0.04 17.08
CA ALA A 497 1.32 -0.52 16.35
C ALA A 497 1.31 -2.05 16.17
N ASP A 498 0.90 -2.82 17.20
CA ASP A 498 0.77 -4.28 17.09
C ASP A 498 -0.37 -4.67 16.13
N LEU A 499 -1.40 -3.84 16.00
CA LEU A 499 -2.48 -3.99 15.02
C LEU A 499 -2.09 -3.58 13.59
N GLY A 500 -0.82 -3.24 13.35
CA GLY A 500 -0.30 -2.93 12.02
C GLY A 500 -0.41 -1.46 11.62
N TRP A 501 -0.58 -0.53 12.58
CA TRP A 501 -0.48 0.88 12.27
C TRP A 501 1.00 1.26 12.09
N ILE A 502 1.33 1.83 10.94
CA ILE A 502 2.69 2.27 10.60
C ILE A 502 2.93 3.75 10.93
N ASP A 503 1.87 4.53 11.01
CA ASP A 503 1.88 5.90 11.49
C ASP A 503 0.84 6.02 12.60
N VAL A 504 1.23 6.53 13.76
CA VAL A 504 0.34 6.81 14.89
C VAL A 504 0.67 8.17 15.43
N TYR A 505 -0.27 9.07 15.34
CA TYR A 505 -0.18 10.43 15.81
C TYR A 505 -1.20 10.69 16.92
N TYR A 506 -0.77 11.25 18.04
CA TYR A 506 -1.67 11.64 19.12
C TYR A 506 -2.34 12.98 18.78
N VAL A 507 -3.65 13.02 18.76
CA VAL A 507 -4.43 14.21 18.40
C VAL A 507 -4.87 14.99 19.64
N GLY A 508 -5.02 14.33 20.76
CA GLY A 508 -5.45 14.96 22.00
C GLY A 508 -6.23 14.03 22.92
N GLY A 509 -6.98 14.62 23.82
CA GLY A 509 -7.79 13.92 24.80
C GLY A 509 -7.93 14.71 26.09
N ASP A 510 -8.22 14.01 27.17
CA ASP A 510 -8.30 14.58 28.52
C ASP A 510 -6.89 14.91 29.05
N ASN A 511 -6.76 16.00 29.77
CA ASN A 511 -5.59 16.34 30.58
C ASN A 511 -6.00 17.00 31.89
N TYR A 512 -5.03 17.37 32.73
CA TYR A 512 -5.30 17.99 34.04
C TYR A 512 -6.02 19.35 33.94
N GLN A 513 -6.00 20.01 32.77
CA GLN A 513 -6.71 21.28 32.52
C GLN A 513 -8.12 21.08 31.97
N ALA A 514 -8.42 19.88 31.46
CA ALA A 514 -9.70 19.55 30.84
C ALA A 514 -10.12 18.11 31.22
N ASP A 515 -10.20 17.84 32.52
CA ASP A 515 -10.44 16.50 33.09
C ASP A 515 -11.73 15.81 32.64
N SER A 516 -12.67 16.54 32.09
CA SER A 516 -13.96 16.01 31.61
C SER A 516 -14.04 15.93 30.09
N TYR A 517 -12.97 16.26 29.36
CA TYR A 517 -13.00 16.20 27.90
C TYR A 517 -12.87 14.77 27.42
N LEU A 518 -13.82 14.33 26.61
CA LEU A 518 -13.81 13.05 25.91
C LEU A 518 -13.59 13.30 24.41
N PRO A 519 -12.53 12.74 23.83
CA PRO A 519 -12.37 12.80 22.38
C PRO A 519 -13.53 12.07 21.71
N THR A 520 -13.99 12.61 20.58
CA THR A 520 -15.20 12.13 19.91
C THR A 520 -14.91 11.70 18.51
N ILE A 521 -15.43 10.52 18.10
CA ILE A 521 -15.52 10.09 16.73
C ILE A 521 -17.01 9.99 16.36
N ALA A 522 -17.41 10.63 15.25
CA ALA A 522 -18.76 10.52 14.72
C ALA A 522 -18.74 10.08 13.24
N ILE A 523 -19.76 9.34 12.85
CA ILE A 523 -19.98 8.88 11.47
C ILE A 523 -21.38 9.33 11.06
N ASP A 524 -21.48 10.07 9.96
CA ASP A 524 -22.74 10.72 9.51
C ASP A 524 -23.42 11.52 10.64
N GLY A 525 -22.64 12.19 11.49
CA GLY A 525 -23.14 12.95 12.63
C GLY A 525 -23.52 12.11 13.85
N THR A 526 -23.47 10.78 13.78
CA THR A 526 -23.75 9.89 14.91
C THR A 526 -22.46 9.57 15.67
N VAL A 527 -22.40 9.87 16.96
CA VAL A 527 -21.25 9.59 17.81
C VAL A 527 -21.08 8.08 18.00
N VAL A 528 -19.90 7.57 17.64
CA VAL A 528 -19.52 6.15 17.82
C VAL A 528 -18.54 5.94 18.96
N CYS A 529 -17.84 6.99 19.39
CA CYS A 529 -16.96 7.02 20.56
C CYS A 529 -16.98 8.41 21.18
N GLY A 530 -16.85 8.51 22.51
CA GLY A 530 -16.83 9.76 23.25
C GLY A 530 -18.21 10.32 23.54
N ALA A 531 -18.33 11.64 23.64
CA ALA A 531 -19.57 12.32 23.97
C ALA A 531 -19.93 13.42 22.96
N GLU A 532 -21.23 13.65 22.77
CA GLU A 532 -21.75 14.74 21.96
C GLU A 532 -21.37 16.11 22.54
N ALA A 533 -21.32 17.12 21.67
CA ALA A 533 -21.12 18.53 22.01
C ALA A 533 -19.81 18.86 22.75
N GLN A 534 -18.78 18.03 22.61
CA GLN A 534 -17.46 18.33 23.15
C GLN A 534 -16.77 19.42 22.34
N ALA A 535 -16.46 20.53 22.99
CA ALA A 535 -15.85 21.71 22.36
C ALA A 535 -14.37 21.46 22.01
N ALA A 536 -14.09 21.20 20.75
CA ALA A 536 -12.74 20.99 20.22
C ALA A 536 -12.21 22.24 19.52
N LYS A 537 -10.90 22.46 19.55
CA LYS A 537 -10.25 23.57 18.84
C LYS A 537 -10.35 23.40 17.31
N TYR A 538 -10.32 22.17 16.85
CA TYR A 538 -10.51 21.78 15.45
C TYR A 538 -11.11 20.37 15.36
N VAL A 539 -11.67 20.07 14.22
CA VAL A 539 -12.17 18.73 13.88
C VAL A 539 -11.43 18.21 12.66
N VAL A 540 -10.96 16.98 12.75
CA VAL A 540 -10.50 16.21 11.59
C VAL A 540 -11.73 15.65 10.91
N ALA A 541 -11.92 15.92 9.63
CA ALA A 541 -13.09 15.52 8.87
C ALA A 541 -12.71 14.80 7.58
N PHE A 542 -13.53 13.82 7.20
CA PHE A 542 -13.36 13.04 5.98
C PHE A 542 -14.68 13.05 5.21
N ASP A 543 -14.66 13.63 4.03
CA ASP A 543 -15.77 13.66 3.09
C ASP A 543 -15.67 12.47 2.14
N LYS A 544 -16.78 11.80 1.84
CA LYS A 544 -16.82 10.74 0.82
C LYS A 544 -16.49 11.35 -0.56
N LYS A 545 -15.60 10.73 -1.32
CA LYS A 545 -15.26 11.11 -2.70
C LYS A 545 -16.36 10.74 -3.69
#